data_964323e17d3dfc5f4b37854d83b3ca77
#
_entry.id   964323e17d3dfc5f4b37854d83b3ca77
#
_cell.length_a   1.000
_cell.length_b   1.000
_cell.length_c   1.000
_cell.angle_alpha   90.00
_cell.angle_beta   90.00
_cell.angle_gamma   90.00
#
_symmetry.space_group_name_H-M   'P 1'
#
loop_
_entity.id
_entity.type
_entity.pdbx_description
1 polymer ?
#
loop_
_entity_poly.entity_id
_entity_poly.type
_entity_poly.pdbx_seq_one_letter_code
_entity_poly.pdbx_strand_id
1 'polypeptide(L)'
;MVKSSGWSLPKARSKGPPFITKSQIVKVLEQVGVLLELDGANQFRVIAYQNASRALASLEEDLLTVVSEERITDVKGIGKGLGGLISEAVLEGTWGDLPSLYERVPPGLMEIVGIPGLGPKRARTLHEELGVDSIESLKAACEMGHISPLSGFGEKSQQKYLEGIDLLRRYQGRSRMDVGLLYGQAL
;
A
#
# COMPACT_ATOMS: atom_id res chain seq x y z
N MET A 1 25.24 -5.53 -4.20
CA MET A 1 24.34 -6.31 -5.07
C MET A 1 23.07 -6.60 -4.27
N VAL A 2 22.17 -5.62 -4.24
CA VAL A 2 20.94 -5.65 -3.42
C VAL A 2 19.90 -6.43 -4.21
N LYS A 3 19.48 -7.58 -3.69
CA LYS A 3 18.35 -8.33 -4.24
C LYS A 3 17.08 -7.54 -3.96
N SER A 4 16.49 -6.96 -5.01
CA SER A 4 15.16 -6.39 -5.00
C SER A 4 14.19 -7.44 -4.47
N SER A 5 13.54 -7.16 -3.35
CA SER A 5 12.41 -7.93 -2.85
C SER A 5 11.29 -7.83 -3.89
N GLY A 6 11.21 -8.91 -4.71
CA GLY A 6 10.32 -8.96 -5.85
C GLY A 6 8.87 -9.01 -5.45
N TRP A 7 8.21 -7.88 -5.53
CA TRP A 7 6.78 -7.84 -5.73
C TRP A 7 6.57 -7.70 -7.24
N SER A 8 6.34 -8.80 -7.89
CA SER A 8 5.90 -8.83 -9.29
C SER A 8 4.38 -8.97 -9.28
N LEU A 9 3.69 -8.07 -9.99
CA LEU A 9 2.34 -8.38 -10.45
C LEU A 9 2.36 -9.79 -11.07
N PRO A 10 1.35 -10.63 -10.85
CA PRO A 10 1.32 -11.94 -11.46
C PRO A 10 1.49 -11.76 -12.96
N LYS A 11 2.54 -12.37 -13.53
CA LYS A 11 2.78 -12.36 -14.97
C LYS A 11 1.53 -12.86 -15.66
N ALA A 12 1.02 -12.11 -16.64
CA ALA A 12 -0.11 -12.50 -17.47
C ALA A 12 0.06 -13.95 -17.91
N ARG A 13 -0.81 -14.84 -17.40
CA ARG A 13 -0.85 -16.24 -17.87
C ARG A 13 -1.38 -16.23 -19.29
N SER A 14 -0.55 -16.68 -20.23
CA SER A 14 -1.01 -17.02 -21.56
C SER A 14 -2.05 -18.15 -21.46
N LYS A 15 -3.32 -17.82 -21.81
CA LYS A 15 -4.51 -18.67 -21.89
C LYS A 15 -5.38 -18.72 -20.62
N GLY A 16 -6.27 -17.77 -20.55
CA GLY A 16 -7.36 -17.60 -19.61
C GLY A 16 -7.41 -16.16 -19.11
N PRO A 17 -8.57 -15.55 -18.90
CA PRO A 17 -8.65 -14.20 -18.38
C PRO A 17 -7.96 -14.16 -16.99
N PRO A 18 -7.13 -13.16 -16.72
CA PRO A 18 -6.55 -12.97 -15.41
C PRO A 18 -7.68 -12.52 -14.46
N PHE A 19 -8.36 -13.48 -13.83
CA PHE A 19 -9.36 -13.14 -12.82
C PHE A 19 -8.63 -12.60 -11.58
N ILE A 20 -8.42 -11.29 -11.54
CA ILE A 20 -8.10 -10.61 -10.30
C ILE A 20 -9.39 -10.58 -9.49
N THR A 21 -9.38 -11.20 -8.34
CA THR A 21 -10.54 -11.24 -7.46
C THR A 21 -10.86 -9.86 -6.90
N LYS A 22 -12.13 -9.62 -6.54
CA LYS A 22 -12.55 -8.38 -5.86
C LYS A 22 -11.65 -8.04 -4.68
N SER A 23 -11.29 -9.02 -3.85
CA SER A 23 -10.41 -8.81 -2.70
C SER A 23 -8.99 -8.37 -3.09
N GLN A 24 -8.47 -8.82 -4.22
CA GLN A 24 -7.18 -8.37 -4.75
C GLN A 24 -7.26 -6.93 -5.25
N ILE A 25 -8.32 -6.55 -5.96
CA ILE A 25 -8.53 -5.16 -6.40
C ILE A 25 -8.66 -4.23 -5.19
N VAL A 26 -9.42 -4.61 -4.17
CA VAL A 26 -9.53 -3.84 -2.91
C VAL A 26 -8.14 -3.59 -2.30
N LYS A 27 -7.31 -4.63 -2.19
CA LYS A 27 -5.94 -4.49 -1.68
C LYS A 27 -5.06 -3.59 -2.55
N VAL A 28 -5.17 -3.68 -3.88
CA VAL A 28 -4.42 -2.80 -4.80
C VAL A 28 -4.85 -1.34 -4.58
N LEU A 29 -6.14 -1.06 -4.49
CA LEU A 29 -6.65 0.29 -4.22
C LEU A 29 -6.14 0.86 -2.89
N GLU A 30 -6.11 0.04 -1.83
CA GLU A 30 -5.57 0.43 -0.53
C GLU A 30 -4.07 0.74 -0.62
N GLN A 31 -3.29 -0.12 -1.26
CA GLN A 31 -1.86 0.07 -1.47
C GLN A 31 -1.55 1.31 -2.29
N VAL A 32 -2.27 1.53 -3.40
CA VAL A 32 -2.10 2.73 -4.23
C VAL A 32 -2.47 3.98 -3.43
N GLY A 33 -3.52 3.93 -2.61
CA GLY A 33 -3.88 5.02 -1.71
C GLY A 33 -2.75 5.40 -0.75
N VAL A 34 -2.09 4.41 -0.16
CA VAL A 34 -0.92 4.60 0.73
C VAL A 34 0.27 5.17 -0.05
N LEU A 35 0.60 4.60 -1.21
CA LEU A 35 1.70 5.07 -2.06
C LEU A 35 1.48 6.52 -2.52
N LEU A 36 0.27 6.88 -2.91
CA LEU A 36 -0.08 8.24 -3.29
C LEU A 36 0.10 9.23 -2.14
N GLU A 37 -0.25 8.85 -0.92
CA GLU A 37 -0.08 9.69 0.26
C GLU A 37 1.41 9.86 0.61
N LEU A 38 2.21 8.81 0.47
CA LEU A 38 3.67 8.83 0.62
C LEU A 38 4.34 9.69 -0.47
N ASP A 39 3.89 9.58 -1.72
CA ASP A 39 4.36 10.37 -2.88
C ASP A 39 3.91 11.85 -2.82
N GLY A 40 3.07 12.22 -1.86
CA GLY A 40 2.57 13.58 -1.71
C GLY A 40 1.50 14.00 -2.69
N ALA A 41 0.79 13.04 -3.24
CA ALA A 41 -0.31 13.31 -4.15
C ALA A 41 -1.42 14.15 -3.48
N ASN A 42 -2.22 14.80 -4.32
CA ASN A 42 -3.37 15.58 -3.86
C ASN A 42 -4.31 14.71 -2.99
N GLN A 43 -4.71 15.25 -1.84
CA GLN A 43 -5.57 14.58 -0.87
C GLN A 43 -6.88 14.04 -1.48
N PHE A 44 -7.46 14.75 -2.45
CA PHE A 44 -8.67 14.27 -3.13
C PHE A 44 -8.43 12.98 -3.91
N ARG A 45 -7.23 12.83 -4.50
CA ARG A 45 -6.86 11.59 -5.19
C ARG A 45 -6.72 10.44 -4.20
N VAL A 46 -6.05 10.65 -3.08
CA VAL A 46 -5.93 9.65 -2.00
C VAL A 46 -7.30 9.19 -1.50
N ILE A 47 -8.18 10.15 -1.18
CA ILE A 47 -9.55 9.88 -0.72
C ILE A 47 -10.35 9.10 -1.77
N ALA A 48 -10.19 9.41 -3.06
CA ALA A 48 -10.88 8.68 -4.13
C ALA A 48 -10.52 7.19 -4.14
N TYR A 49 -9.24 6.84 -3.98
CA TYR A 49 -8.79 5.44 -3.88
C TYR A 49 -9.34 4.75 -2.62
N GLN A 50 -9.32 5.44 -1.47
CA GLN A 50 -9.88 4.91 -0.23
C GLN A 50 -11.39 4.68 -0.31
N ASN A 51 -12.12 5.58 -0.97
CA ASN A 51 -13.56 5.44 -1.17
C ASN A 51 -13.87 4.29 -2.13
N ALA A 52 -13.12 4.15 -3.22
CA ALA A 52 -13.27 3.05 -4.17
C ALA A 52 -12.98 1.70 -3.51
N SER A 53 -11.93 1.60 -2.68
CA SER A 53 -11.65 0.38 -1.91
C SER A 53 -12.83 -0.02 -1.04
N ARG A 54 -13.38 0.92 -0.25
CA ARG A 54 -14.55 0.66 0.61
C ARG A 54 -15.79 0.30 -0.19
N ALA A 55 -16.04 1.01 -1.30
CA ALA A 55 -17.19 0.75 -2.18
C ALA A 55 -17.14 -0.66 -2.76
N LEU A 56 -15.97 -1.10 -3.25
CA LEU A 56 -15.80 -2.46 -3.76
C LEU A 56 -15.85 -3.51 -2.64
N ALA A 57 -15.32 -3.22 -1.45
CA ALA A 57 -15.41 -4.14 -0.32
C ALA A 57 -16.86 -4.43 0.08
N SER A 58 -17.74 -3.43 -0.02
CA SER A 58 -19.17 -3.56 0.28
C SER A 58 -20.05 -3.97 -0.91
N LEU A 59 -19.49 -4.10 -2.11
CA LEU A 59 -20.22 -4.51 -3.30
C LEU A 59 -20.69 -5.97 -3.17
N GLU A 60 -21.99 -6.21 -3.22
CA GLU A 60 -22.56 -7.57 -3.13
C GLU A 60 -22.51 -8.30 -4.48
N GLU A 61 -22.63 -7.57 -5.58
CA GLU A 61 -22.55 -8.11 -6.93
C GLU A 61 -21.15 -8.62 -7.26
N ASP A 62 -21.08 -9.56 -8.21
CA ASP A 62 -19.81 -10.02 -8.76
C ASP A 62 -19.11 -8.90 -9.54
N LEU A 63 -17.86 -8.59 -9.20
CA LEU A 63 -17.11 -7.50 -9.81
C LEU A 63 -16.91 -7.69 -11.31
N LEU A 64 -16.68 -8.93 -11.76
CA LEU A 64 -16.49 -9.21 -13.18
C LEU A 64 -17.78 -8.91 -13.96
N THR A 65 -18.95 -9.25 -13.42
CA THR A 65 -20.23 -8.93 -14.02
C THR A 65 -20.43 -7.42 -14.16
N VAL A 66 -20.22 -6.67 -13.07
CA VAL A 66 -20.36 -5.20 -13.06
C VAL A 66 -19.42 -4.52 -14.07
N VAL A 67 -18.17 -5.03 -14.19
CA VAL A 67 -17.20 -4.51 -15.16
C VAL A 67 -17.59 -4.88 -16.59
N SER A 68 -18.01 -6.11 -16.84
CA SER A 68 -18.41 -6.59 -18.16
C SER A 68 -19.64 -5.87 -18.72
N GLU A 69 -20.52 -5.42 -17.83
CA GLU A 69 -21.70 -4.62 -18.17
C GLU A 69 -21.43 -3.11 -18.18
N GLU A 70 -20.15 -2.68 -18.05
CA GLU A 70 -19.72 -1.28 -18.03
C GLU A 70 -20.35 -0.42 -16.91
N ARG A 71 -20.85 -1.06 -15.83
CA ARG A 71 -21.55 -0.42 -14.70
C ARG A 71 -20.64 -0.02 -13.54
N ILE A 72 -19.33 -0.15 -13.66
CA ILE A 72 -18.40 0.11 -12.56
C ILE A 72 -18.49 1.56 -12.04
N THR A 73 -18.85 2.51 -12.90
CA THR A 73 -19.03 3.92 -12.53
C THR A 73 -20.36 4.21 -11.83
N ASP A 74 -21.31 3.26 -11.85
CA ASP A 74 -22.58 3.35 -11.12
C ASP A 74 -22.36 3.02 -9.63
N VAL A 75 -21.26 2.37 -9.30
CA VAL A 75 -20.88 2.11 -7.92
C VAL A 75 -20.51 3.44 -7.24
N LYS A 76 -21.31 3.83 -6.25
CA LYS A 76 -21.12 5.09 -5.52
C LYS A 76 -19.70 5.19 -4.93
N GLY A 77 -18.95 6.20 -5.32
CA GLY A 77 -17.58 6.43 -4.89
C GLY A 77 -16.53 6.03 -5.91
N ILE A 78 -16.92 5.49 -7.06
CA ILE A 78 -16.03 5.16 -8.17
C ILE A 78 -16.32 6.10 -9.35
N GLY A 79 -15.40 7.03 -9.61
CA GLY A 79 -15.48 7.92 -10.76
C GLY A 79 -14.89 7.29 -12.04
N LYS A 80 -15.10 7.95 -13.19
CA LYS A 80 -14.68 7.46 -14.51
C LYS A 80 -13.19 7.06 -14.57
N GLY A 81 -12.29 7.86 -13.98
CA GLY A 81 -10.85 7.57 -13.99
C GLY A 81 -10.51 6.28 -13.27
N LEU A 82 -11.00 6.10 -12.03
CA LEU A 82 -10.80 4.87 -11.27
C LEU A 82 -11.57 3.69 -11.85
N GLY A 83 -12.78 3.93 -12.36
CA GLY A 83 -13.55 2.91 -13.05
C GLY A 83 -12.79 2.29 -14.21
N GLY A 84 -12.13 3.12 -15.04
CA GLY A 84 -11.26 2.65 -16.12
C GLY A 84 -10.10 1.78 -15.63
N LEU A 85 -9.37 2.23 -14.59
CA LEU A 85 -8.27 1.46 -14.01
C LEU A 85 -8.72 0.12 -13.39
N ILE A 86 -9.87 0.13 -12.71
CA ILE A 86 -10.45 -1.09 -12.14
C ILE A 86 -10.86 -2.07 -13.25
N SER A 87 -11.48 -1.56 -14.33
CA SER A 87 -11.87 -2.39 -15.48
C SER A 87 -10.66 -3.00 -16.17
N GLU A 88 -9.60 -2.21 -16.42
CA GLU A 88 -8.33 -2.68 -16.97
C GLU A 88 -7.73 -3.78 -16.07
N ALA A 89 -7.70 -3.55 -14.75
CA ALA A 89 -7.15 -4.53 -13.81
C ALA A 89 -7.95 -5.85 -13.80
N VAL A 90 -9.29 -5.77 -13.85
CA VAL A 90 -10.15 -6.95 -13.87
C VAL A 90 -10.05 -7.72 -15.17
N LEU A 91 -10.02 -7.02 -16.31
CA LEU A 91 -10.05 -7.63 -17.64
C LEU A 91 -8.67 -8.05 -18.13
N GLU A 92 -7.63 -7.25 -17.85
CA GLU A 92 -6.29 -7.42 -18.40
C GLU A 92 -5.24 -7.84 -17.35
N GLY A 93 -5.55 -7.69 -16.06
CA GLY A 93 -4.62 -8.01 -14.97
C GLY A 93 -3.51 -6.98 -14.79
N THR A 94 -3.68 -5.77 -15.33
CA THR A 94 -2.70 -4.69 -15.28
C THR A 94 -3.22 -3.51 -14.45
N TRP A 95 -2.32 -2.70 -13.88
CA TRP A 95 -2.64 -1.45 -13.20
C TRP A 95 -1.63 -0.39 -13.64
N GLY A 96 -2.06 0.49 -14.56
CA GLY A 96 -1.18 1.35 -15.34
C GLY A 96 -0.16 2.17 -14.54
N ASP A 97 -0.58 2.84 -13.46
CA ASP A 97 0.29 3.78 -12.71
C ASP A 97 1.15 3.11 -11.63
N LEU A 98 0.89 1.86 -11.28
CA LEU A 98 1.48 1.22 -10.11
C LEU A 98 3.01 1.10 -10.17
N PRO A 99 3.62 0.67 -11.28
CA PRO A 99 5.08 0.59 -11.37
C PRO A 99 5.77 1.93 -11.13
N SER A 100 5.26 3.00 -11.71
CA SER A 100 5.84 4.34 -11.58
C SER A 100 5.70 4.92 -10.16
N LEU A 101 4.66 4.54 -9.42
CA LEU A 101 4.51 4.90 -8.00
C LEU A 101 5.55 4.20 -7.13
N TYR A 102 5.82 2.92 -7.38
CA TYR A 102 6.86 2.19 -6.65
C TYR A 102 8.27 2.71 -6.92
N GLU A 103 8.53 3.25 -8.11
CA GLU A 103 9.82 3.88 -8.42
C GLU A 103 10.05 5.18 -7.64
N ARG A 104 8.98 5.95 -7.36
CA ARG A 104 9.06 7.23 -6.65
C ARG A 104 9.07 7.12 -5.13
N VAL A 105 8.47 6.08 -4.59
CA VAL A 105 8.34 5.89 -3.15
C VAL A 105 9.40 4.89 -2.67
N PRO A 106 10.31 5.27 -1.75
CA PRO A 106 11.27 4.34 -1.17
C PRO A 106 10.58 3.12 -0.56
N PRO A 107 11.00 1.88 -0.91
CA PRO A 107 10.32 0.65 -0.48
C PRO A 107 10.15 0.52 1.03
N GLY A 108 11.15 0.98 1.80
CA GLY A 108 11.11 0.91 3.26
C GLY A 108 10.04 1.79 3.90
N LEU A 109 9.53 2.82 3.19
CA LEU A 109 8.41 3.62 3.71
C LEU A 109 7.12 2.81 3.83
N MET A 110 6.89 1.84 2.95
CA MET A 110 5.74 0.93 3.05
C MET A 110 5.83 0.03 4.30
N GLU A 111 7.05 -0.37 4.69
CA GLU A 111 7.28 -1.13 5.93
C GLU A 111 7.04 -0.25 7.17
N ILE A 112 7.50 0.99 7.13
CA ILE A 112 7.35 1.99 8.20
C ILE A 112 5.86 2.28 8.47
N VAL A 113 5.03 2.38 7.45
CA VAL A 113 3.57 2.61 7.59
C VAL A 113 2.89 1.47 8.36
N GLY A 114 3.46 0.27 8.38
CA GLY A 114 2.98 -0.85 9.20
C GLY A 114 3.17 -0.66 10.71
N ILE A 115 3.97 0.33 11.14
CA ILE A 115 4.21 0.59 12.56
C ILE A 115 2.98 1.27 13.20
N PRO A 116 2.47 0.75 14.33
CA PRO A 116 1.31 1.32 14.99
C PRO A 116 1.46 2.81 15.33
N GLY A 117 0.56 3.62 14.79
CA GLY A 117 0.56 5.08 14.98
C GLY A 117 1.45 5.87 14.02
N LEU A 118 2.12 5.20 13.09
CA LEU A 118 2.90 5.81 12.02
C LEU A 118 2.19 5.61 10.67
N GLY A 119 1.18 6.42 10.39
CA GLY A 119 0.48 6.40 9.11
C GLY A 119 1.28 7.07 7.99
N PRO A 120 0.82 6.94 6.72
CA PRO A 120 1.55 7.43 5.54
C PRO A 120 1.98 8.90 5.62
N LYS A 121 1.09 9.78 6.10
CA LYS A 121 1.39 11.22 6.26
C LYS A 121 2.59 11.46 7.18
N ARG A 122 2.63 10.75 8.33
CA ARG A 122 3.75 10.88 9.28
C ARG A 122 5.03 10.25 8.74
N ALA A 123 4.93 9.09 8.08
CA ALA A 123 6.06 8.45 7.42
C ALA A 123 6.67 9.36 6.37
N ARG A 124 5.85 10.01 5.55
CA ARG A 124 6.28 11.01 4.58
C ARG A 124 6.99 12.20 5.26
N THR A 125 6.42 12.79 6.33
CA THR A 125 7.07 13.88 7.07
C THR A 125 8.44 13.46 7.60
N LEU A 126 8.57 12.26 8.17
CA LEU A 126 9.86 11.75 8.64
C LEU A 126 10.87 11.55 7.49
N HIS A 127 10.38 11.15 6.32
CA HIS A 127 11.23 11.03 5.13
C HIS A 127 11.70 12.40 4.64
N GLU A 128 10.79 13.37 4.52
CA GLU A 128 11.10 14.72 4.04
C GLU A 128 12.02 15.51 5.01
N GLU A 129 11.78 15.40 6.32
CA GLU A 129 12.51 16.19 7.33
C GLU A 129 13.81 15.53 7.82
N LEU A 130 13.85 14.20 7.89
CA LEU A 130 14.96 13.45 8.48
C LEU A 130 15.61 12.43 7.53
N GLY A 131 15.12 12.28 6.30
CA GLY A 131 15.62 11.29 5.36
C GLY A 131 15.33 9.84 5.76
N VAL A 132 14.34 9.62 6.62
CA VAL A 132 13.95 8.26 7.05
C VAL A 132 13.36 7.50 5.85
N ASP A 133 13.98 6.40 5.48
CA ASP A 133 13.63 5.57 4.32
C ASP A 133 13.51 4.07 4.62
N SER A 134 13.81 3.67 5.87
CA SER A 134 13.87 2.27 6.33
C SER A 134 13.56 2.17 7.82
N ILE A 135 13.24 0.98 8.30
CA ILE A 135 13.04 0.71 9.74
C ILE A 135 14.30 1.03 10.52
N GLU A 136 15.49 0.77 9.94
CA GLU A 136 16.78 1.04 10.55
C GLU A 136 17.01 2.53 10.73
N SER A 137 16.79 3.34 9.69
CA SER A 137 16.93 4.81 9.77
C SER A 137 15.89 5.43 10.71
N LEU A 138 14.66 4.90 10.73
CA LEU A 138 13.64 5.30 11.69
C LEU A 138 14.08 5.02 13.13
N LYS A 139 14.62 3.82 13.40
CA LYS A 139 15.12 3.46 14.73
C LYS A 139 16.23 4.39 15.17
N ALA A 140 17.21 4.65 14.31
CA ALA A 140 18.30 5.56 14.61
C ALA A 140 17.79 6.98 14.91
N ALA A 141 16.84 7.51 14.13
CA ALA A 141 16.22 8.81 14.38
C ALA A 141 15.48 8.88 15.72
N CYS A 142 14.80 7.79 16.13
CA CYS A 142 14.18 7.68 17.44
C CYS A 142 15.21 7.67 18.55
N GLU A 143 16.26 6.85 18.45
CA GLU A 143 17.30 6.71 19.49
C GLU A 143 18.10 8.00 19.68
N MET A 144 18.30 8.78 18.62
CA MET A 144 18.96 10.10 18.66
C MET A 144 18.02 11.23 19.13
N GLY A 145 16.74 10.97 19.34
CA GLY A 145 15.78 11.99 19.77
C GLY A 145 15.38 13.00 18.69
N HIS A 146 15.65 12.71 17.42
CA HIS A 146 15.40 13.64 16.31
C HIS A 146 13.92 13.76 15.93
N ILE A 147 13.08 12.81 16.34
CA ILE A 147 11.66 12.79 15.98
C ILE A 147 10.83 13.68 16.92
N SER A 148 11.11 13.65 18.21
CA SER A 148 10.29 14.36 19.21
C SER A 148 10.22 15.88 19.01
N PRO A 149 11.22 16.59 18.45
CA PRO A 149 11.14 18.03 18.19
C PRO A 149 10.28 18.40 16.96
N LEU A 150 9.98 17.44 16.07
CA LEU A 150 9.22 17.72 14.87
C LEU A 150 7.76 18.06 15.19
N SER A 151 7.19 19.00 14.43
CA SER A 151 5.80 19.41 14.57
C SER A 151 4.85 18.21 14.33
N GLY A 152 3.93 17.98 15.28
CA GLY A 152 3.01 16.84 15.23
C GLY A 152 3.58 15.52 15.76
N PHE A 153 4.82 15.55 16.26
CA PHE A 153 5.47 14.45 16.96
C PHE A 153 5.79 14.86 18.39
N GLY A 154 6.13 13.90 19.22
CA GLY A 154 6.53 14.14 20.60
C GLY A 154 7.18 12.90 21.19
N GLU A 155 7.71 12.98 22.39
CA GLU A 155 8.40 11.89 23.07
C GLU A 155 7.54 10.60 23.13
N LYS A 156 6.24 10.74 23.39
CA LYS A 156 5.31 9.60 23.40
C LYS A 156 5.21 8.92 22.03
N SER A 157 5.24 9.69 20.95
CA SER A 157 5.21 9.14 19.58
C SER A 157 6.51 8.41 19.27
N GLN A 158 7.64 9.02 19.62
CA GLN A 158 8.97 8.43 19.43
C GLN A 158 9.10 7.10 20.19
N GLN A 159 8.68 7.07 21.47
CA GLN A 159 8.69 5.84 22.26
C GLN A 159 7.79 4.76 21.66
N LYS A 160 6.59 5.13 21.21
CA LYS A 160 5.64 4.21 20.56
C LYS A 160 6.21 3.62 19.27
N TYR A 161 6.99 4.38 18.52
CA TYR A 161 7.62 3.88 17.29
C TYR A 161 8.71 2.86 17.61
N LEU A 162 9.55 3.10 18.63
CA LEU A 162 10.54 2.12 19.09
C LEU A 162 9.87 0.80 19.51
N GLU A 163 8.79 0.87 20.29
CA GLU A 163 8.01 -0.30 20.69
C GLU A 163 7.42 -1.03 19.46
N GLY A 164 6.91 -0.27 18.49
CA GLY A 164 6.36 -0.81 17.24
C GLY A 164 7.43 -1.50 16.38
N ILE A 165 8.63 -0.95 16.30
CA ILE A 165 9.77 -1.56 15.60
C ILE A 165 10.16 -2.89 16.26
N ASP A 166 10.25 -2.92 17.59
CA ASP A 166 10.57 -4.14 18.32
C ASP A 166 9.49 -5.21 18.15
N LEU A 167 8.22 -4.79 18.11
CA LEU A 167 7.11 -5.68 17.85
C LEU A 167 7.21 -6.30 16.45
N LEU A 168 7.43 -5.48 15.41
CA LEU A 168 7.62 -5.98 14.03
C LEU A 168 8.78 -6.98 13.92
N ARG A 169 9.91 -6.70 14.56
CA ARG A 169 11.06 -7.61 14.57
C ARG A 169 10.74 -8.95 15.21
N ARG A 170 9.97 -8.96 16.30
CA ARG A 170 9.53 -10.21 16.95
C ARG A 170 8.57 -10.99 16.07
N TYR A 171 7.68 -10.34 15.34
CA TYR A 171 6.77 -11.00 14.40
C TYR A 171 7.49 -11.51 13.17
N GLN A 172 8.42 -10.74 12.58
CA GLN A 172 9.24 -11.21 11.46
C GLN A 172 10.12 -12.41 11.83
N GLY A 173 10.63 -12.46 13.06
CA GLY A 173 11.34 -13.62 13.59
C GLY A 173 10.48 -14.89 13.73
N ARG A 174 9.17 -14.73 13.98
CA ARG A 174 8.21 -15.86 14.04
C ARG A 174 7.62 -16.19 12.68
N SER A 175 7.42 -15.22 11.81
CA SER A 175 6.71 -15.35 10.53
C SER A 175 7.60 -15.75 9.37
N ARG A 176 8.89 -16.00 9.56
CA ARG A 176 9.74 -16.63 8.52
C ARG A 176 9.24 -18.00 8.10
N MET A 177 8.35 -18.62 8.88
CA MET A 177 7.68 -19.86 8.52
C MET A 177 6.30 -19.68 7.86
N ASP A 178 5.55 -18.60 8.16
CA ASP A 178 4.16 -18.46 7.70
C ASP A 178 3.99 -17.54 6.48
N VAL A 179 4.85 -16.55 6.29
CA VAL A 179 4.75 -15.62 5.13
C VAL A 179 5.19 -16.29 3.83
N GLY A 180 6.00 -17.32 3.90
CA GLY A 180 6.33 -18.17 2.75
C GLY A 180 5.12 -18.89 2.15
N LEU A 181 4.09 -19.15 2.93
CA LEU A 181 2.88 -19.84 2.50
C LEU A 181 1.88 -18.93 1.81
N LEU A 182 1.83 -17.64 2.15
CA LEU A 182 0.94 -16.66 1.52
C LEU A 182 1.48 -16.12 0.18
N TYR A 183 2.80 -16.12 0.00
CA TYR A 183 3.46 -15.70 -1.25
C TYR A 183 3.87 -16.86 -2.16
N GLY A 184 3.87 -18.10 -1.66
CA GLY A 184 4.31 -19.29 -2.39
C GLY A 184 3.22 -20.03 -3.17
N GLN A 185 1.93 -19.64 -3.06
CA GLN A 185 0.83 -20.27 -3.80
C GLN A 185 0.34 -19.46 -5.01
N ALA A 186 1.09 -18.45 -5.43
CA ALA A 186 0.87 -17.69 -6.67
C ALA A 186 1.92 -18.02 -7.74
N LEU A 187 2.33 -19.30 -7.85
CA LEU A 187 3.08 -19.84 -8.98
C LEU A 187 2.20 -20.76 -9.81
#